data_97de888d3daf1da072b5c3d580d51b47
#
_entry.id   97de888d3daf1da072b5c3d580d51b47
#
_cell.length_a   1.000
_cell.length_b   1.000
_cell.length_c   1.000
_cell.angle_alpha   90.00
_cell.angle_beta   90.00
_cell.angle_gamma   90.00
#
_symmetry.space_group_name_H-M   'P 1'
#
loop_
_entity.id
_entity.type
_entity.pdbx_description
1 polymer ?
#
loop_
_entity_poly.entity_id
_entity_poly.type
_entity_poly.pdbx_seq_one_letter_code
_entity_poly.pdbx_strand_id
1 'polypeptide(L)'
;TLIFLIGAMITVELIDAHGGFMFITNHITTKKKKKLLALIAVITFFMSAVLDNLTTSIVMIMLIRKLLGNYKERWVFGSIIIIAANSGGAWSPIGDVTTIMLWVRGNISTSSTIPHLILPSIVSALIPVLIAMRFLHGNVTPPNAFSQMEADNELLKKLKDKEKLSILIIGVLCLLFVPVFKTVTHLPPFMGILMGVGILWFYTEMLYARKPIDEDLKLRLSKVVHRIDGATLLFFLGILLAVDALRCSGVLSDFAFWLDDTVGNVYAVNLIIGALSSIVDNVPLVAGAIGMYPVATDAMVAAATDPAYLANFMQDGVFWQFLAYCAGVGGSMLIIGSAAGVVVMGLERINFIWYLKNISLLALAGYLSGAVVYILQNLIL
;
A
#
# COMPACT_ATOMS: atom_id res chain seq x y z
N THR A 1 -8.51 11.50 7.76
CA THR A 1 -8.03 10.24 7.13
C THR A 1 -9.10 9.63 6.23
N LEU A 2 -10.35 9.34 6.71
CA LEU A 2 -11.39 8.67 5.91
C LEU A 2 -11.74 9.40 4.61
N ILE A 3 -11.94 10.73 4.63
CA ILE A 3 -12.25 11.51 3.42
C ILE A 3 -11.11 11.39 2.40
N PHE A 4 -9.85 11.35 2.86
CA PHE A 4 -8.70 11.13 1.99
C PHE A 4 -8.76 9.74 1.34
N LEU A 5 -9.02 8.70 2.13
CA LEU A 5 -9.15 7.33 1.62
C LEU A 5 -10.26 7.20 0.57
N ILE A 6 -11.43 7.80 0.84
CA ILE A 6 -12.54 7.83 -0.12
C ILE A 6 -12.10 8.48 -1.44
N GLY A 7 -11.44 9.64 -1.39
CA GLY A 7 -10.94 10.33 -2.57
C GLY A 7 -9.90 9.54 -3.35
N ALA A 8 -8.98 8.87 -2.66
CA ALA A 8 -7.98 8.00 -3.27
C ALA A 8 -8.64 6.79 -3.94
N MET A 9 -9.56 6.10 -3.25
CA MET A 9 -10.31 4.97 -3.82
C MET A 9 -11.13 5.38 -5.04
N ILE A 10 -11.80 6.55 -5.02
CA ILE A 10 -12.52 7.09 -6.19
C ILE A 10 -11.57 7.29 -7.36
N THR A 11 -10.40 7.91 -7.12
CA THR A 11 -9.42 8.19 -8.17
C THR A 11 -8.96 6.89 -8.83
N VAL A 12 -8.61 5.90 -8.03
CA VAL A 12 -8.13 4.60 -8.51
C VAL A 12 -9.23 3.85 -9.25
N GLU A 13 -10.45 3.81 -8.72
CA GLU A 13 -11.60 3.15 -9.38
C GLU A 13 -11.95 3.85 -10.71
N LEU A 14 -11.83 5.19 -10.80
CA LEU A 14 -11.99 5.90 -12.08
C LEU A 14 -10.94 5.45 -13.11
N ILE A 15 -9.68 5.29 -12.70
CA ILE A 15 -8.62 4.80 -13.59
C ILE A 15 -8.93 3.38 -14.07
N ASP A 16 -9.29 2.49 -13.14
CA ASP A 16 -9.55 1.08 -13.44
C ASP A 16 -10.78 0.90 -14.33
N ALA A 17 -11.88 1.53 -13.98
CA ALA A 17 -13.15 1.48 -14.72
C ALA A 17 -13.02 1.91 -16.19
N HIS A 18 -12.09 2.82 -16.48
CA HIS A 18 -11.79 3.29 -17.84
C HIS A 18 -10.62 2.54 -18.51
N GLY A 19 -10.12 1.47 -17.89
CA GLY A 19 -9.08 0.61 -18.45
C GLY A 19 -7.68 1.23 -18.44
N GLY A 20 -7.42 2.22 -17.56
CA GLY A 20 -6.10 2.84 -17.44
C GLY A 20 -4.99 1.83 -17.14
N PHE A 21 -5.26 0.85 -16.26
CA PHE A 21 -4.26 -0.18 -15.92
C PHE A 21 -4.04 -1.22 -17.04
N MET A 22 -4.97 -1.35 -18.01
CA MET A 22 -4.79 -2.25 -19.17
C MET A 22 -3.57 -1.85 -20.01
N PHE A 23 -3.21 -0.57 -20.03
CA PHE A 23 -2.01 -0.12 -20.74
C PHE A 23 -0.75 -0.79 -20.17
N ILE A 24 -0.62 -0.87 -18.84
CA ILE A 24 0.50 -1.53 -18.17
C ILE A 24 0.48 -3.03 -18.49
N THR A 25 -0.69 -3.66 -18.40
CA THR A 25 -0.84 -5.12 -18.57
C THR A 25 -0.53 -5.58 -20.00
N ASN A 26 -0.91 -4.80 -21.01
CA ASN A 26 -0.74 -5.16 -22.42
C ASN A 26 0.72 -5.06 -22.91
N HIS A 27 1.59 -4.35 -22.18
CA HIS A 27 3.00 -4.21 -22.56
C HIS A 27 3.91 -5.29 -21.97
N ILE A 28 3.37 -6.22 -21.19
CA ILE A 28 4.17 -7.32 -20.61
C ILE A 28 4.22 -8.50 -21.58
N THR A 29 5.35 -8.63 -22.26
CA THR A 29 5.57 -9.65 -23.32
C THR A 29 6.55 -10.75 -22.92
N THR A 30 7.08 -10.74 -21.69
CA THR A 30 8.14 -11.67 -21.30
C THR A 30 7.63 -13.11 -21.12
N LYS A 31 8.35 -14.08 -21.73
CA LYS A 31 7.98 -15.50 -21.73
C LYS A 31 8.66 -16.31 -20.61
N LYS A 32 9.73 -15.83 -20.00
CA LYS A 32 10.46 -16.56 -18.95
C LYS A 32 9.88 -16.24 -17.57
N LYS A 33 9.48 -17.27 -16.78
CA LYS A 33 8.86 -17.11 -15.45
C LYS A 33 9.71 -16.27 -14.49
N LYS A 34 11.04 -16.48 -14.44
CA LYS A 34 11.95 -15.68 -13.59
C LYS A 34 11.91 -14.20 -13.94
N LYS A 35 12.00 -13.88 -15.24
CA LYS A 35 11.94 -12.47 -15.69
C LYS A 35 10.58 -11.86 -15.44
N LEU A 36 9.50 -12.65 -15.62
CA LEU A 36 8.15 -12.19 -15.34
C LEU A 36 7.98 -11.89 -13.85
N LEU A 37 8.44 -12.77 -12.96
CA LEU A 37 8.35 -12.54 -11.50
C LEU A 37 9.07 -11.25 -11.08
N ALA A 38 10.30 -11.05 -11.57
CA ALA A 38 11.07 -9.84 -11.27
C ALA A 38 10.34 -8.58 -11.79
N LEU A 39 9.83 -8.62 -13.02
CA LEU A 39 9.09 -7.51 -13.62
C LEU A 39 7.81 -7.19 -12.84
N ILE A 40 7.03 -8.21 -12.49
CA ILE A 40 5.82 -8.10 -11.67
C ILE A 40 6.15 -7.48 -10.32
N ALA A 41 7.19 -7.96 -9.65
CA ALA A 41 7.61 -7.42 -8.35
C ALA A 41 8.01 -5.94 -8.43
N VAL A 42 8.80 -5.55 -9.44
CA VAL A 42 9.20 -4.16 -9.64
C VAL A 42 8.00 -3.26 -9.94
N ILE A 43 7.12 -3.66 -10.85
CA ILE A 43 5.91 -2.90 -11.18
C ILE A 43 5.03 -2.76 -9.93
N THR A 44 4.81 -3.86 -9.20
CA THR A 44 4.02 -3.85 -7.96
C THR A 44 4.60 -2.91 -6.92
N PHE A 45 5.92 -2.95 -6.70
CA PHE A 45 6.62 -2.11 -5.72
C PHE A 45 6.41 -0.61 -6.00
N PHE A 46 6.66 -0.16 -7.22
CA PHE A 46 6.48 1.25 -7.56
C PHE A 46 5.02 1.67 -7.70
N MET A 47 4.17 0.78 -8.18
CA MET A 47 2.74 1.04 -8.30
C MET A 47 2.10 1.21 -6.92
N SER A 48 2.48 0.39 -5.94
CA SER A 48 1.97 0.46 -4.58
C SER A 48 2.37 1.75 -3.85
N ALA A 49 3.52 2.33 -4.19
CA ALA A 49 3.91 3.62 -3.64
C ALA A 49 2.98 4.79 -4.03
N VAL A 50 2.15 4.60 -5.06
CA VAL A 50 1.26 5.64 -5.61
C VAL A 50 -0.22 5.30 -5.43
N LEU A 51 -0.60 4.02 -5.60
CA LEU A 51 -2.00 3.58 -5.67
C LEU A 51 -2.52 2.94 -4.37
N ASP A 52 -1.72 2.70 -3.40
CA ASP A 52 -1.87 1.81 -2.25
C ASP A 52 -1.62 0.32 -2.51
N ASN A 53 -1.35 -0.41 -1.43
CA ASN A 53 -1.00 -1.83 -1.47
C ASN A 53 -2.18 -2.74 -1.85
N LEU A 54 -3.39 -2.43 -1.39
CA LEU A 54 -4.60 -3.20 -1.66
C LEU A 54 -4.97 -3.15 -3.14
N THR A 55 -5.14 -1.93 -3.66
CA THR A 55 -5.51 -1.70 -5.07
C THR A 55 -4.47 -2.25 -6.02
N THR A 56 -3.19 -1.99 -5.74
CA THR A 56 -2.08 -2.52 -6.53
C THR A 56 -2.13 -4.04 -6.58
N SER A 57 -2.37 -4.69 -5.45
CA SER A 57 -2.47 -6.16 -5.40
C SER A 57 -3.61 -6.70 -6.24
N ILE A 58 -4.79 -6.07 -6.20
CA ILE A 58 -5.94 -6.48 -7.03
C ILE A 58 -5.59 -6.39 -8.52
N VAL A 59 -5.06 -5.24 -8.95
CA VAL A 59 -4.67 -5.02 -10.36
C VAL A 59 -3.64 -6.04 -10.82
N MET A 60 -2.62 -6.29 -10.00
CA MET A 60 -1.54 -7.21 -10.34
C MET A 60 -2.00 -8.68 -10.33
N ILE A 61 -2.95 -9.06 -9.46
CA ILE A 61 -3.58 -10.40 -9.50
C ILE A 61 -4.39 -10.58 -10.77
N MET A 62 -5.17 -9.58 -11.17
CA MET A 62 -5.91 -9.63 -12.44
C MET A 62 -4.96 -9.82 -13.62
N LEU A 63 -3.80 -9.16 -13.59
CA LEU A 63 -2.76 -9.32 -14.59
C LEU A 63 -2.17 -10.74 -14.62
N ILE A 64 -1.76 -11.29 -13.48
CA ILE A 64 -1.15 -12.62 -13.47
C ILE A 64 -2.15 -13.72 -13.88
N ARG A 65 -3.45 -13.53 -13.65
CA ARG A 65 -4.50 -14.45 -14.15
C ARG A 65 -4.52 -14.54 -15.67
N LYS A 66 -4.23 -13.44 -16.37
CA LYS A 66 -4.12 -13.42 -17.82
C LYS A 66 -2.85 -14.09 -18.33
N LEU A 67 -1.78 -14.04 -17.56
CA LEU A 67 -0.46 -14.52 -17.96
C LEU A 67 -0.19 -15.98 -17.55
N LEU A 68 -0.76 -16.43 -16.44
CA LEU A 68 -0.44 -17.72 -15.82
C LEU A 68 -1.67 -18.62 -15.72
N GLY A 69 -1.67 -19.73 -16.46
CA GLY A 69 -2.73 -20.75 -16.41
C GLY A 69 -2.67 -21.62 -15.14
N ASN A 70 -1.47 -21.89 -14.62
CA ASN A 70 -1.29 -22.79 -13.48
C ASN A 70 -1.54 -22.05 -12.14
N TYR A 71 -2.50 -22.54 -11.34
CA TYR A 71 -2.87 -21.94 -10.07
C TYR A 71 -1.74 -21.96 -9.01
N LYS A 72 -0.89 -23.00 -8.99
CA LYS A 72 0.25 -23.07 -8.06
C LYS A 72 1.30 -21.99 -8.37
N GLU A 73 1.50 -21.69 -9.65
CA GLU A 73 2.37 -20.59 -10.06
C GLU A 73 1.76 -19.24 -9.67
N ARG A 74 0.44 -19.07 -9.87
CA ARG A 74 -0.25 -17.86 -9.41
C ARG A 74 -0.15 -17.67 -7.90
N TRP A 75 -0.13 -18.75 -7.11
CA TRP A 75 0.10 -18.64 -5.66
C TRP A 75 1.47 -18.05 -5.33
N VAL A 76 2.53 -18.50 -6.00
CA VAL A 76 3.88 -17.93 -5.81
C VAL A 76 3.93 -16.47 -6.25
N PHE A 77 3.42 -16.17 -7.45
CA PHE A 77 3.38 -14.80 -7.96
C PHE A 77 2.51 -13.88 -7.08
N GLY A 78 1.34 -14.34 -6.67
CA GLY A 78 0.46 -13.61 -5.77
C GLY A 78 1.12 -13.31 -4.41
N SER A 79 1.85 -14.28 -3.87
CA SER A 79 2.61 -14.08 -2.62
C SER A 79 3.72 -13.02 -2.77
N ILE A 80 4.42 -13.01 -3.90
CA ILE A 80 5.43 -11.98 -4.19
C ILE A 80 4.78 -10.62 -4.45
N ILE A 81 3.60 -10.58 -5.06
CA ILE A 81 2.81 -9.34 -5.19
C ILE A 81 2.49 -8.77 -3.81
N ILE A 82 2.03 -9.58 -2.84
CA ILE A 82 1.76 -9.13 -1.47
C ILE A 82 3.01 -8.50 -0.85
N ILE A 83 4.16 -9.19 -0.91
CA ILE A 83 5.41 -8.70 -0.33
C ILE A 83 5.87 -7.41 -1.02
N ALA A 84 5.83 -7.37 -2.35
CA ALA A 84 6.24 -6.20 -3.12
C ALA A 84 5.30 -5.01 -2.93
N ALA A 85 3.98 -5.25 -2.80
CA ALA A 85 3.00 -4.20 -2.55
C ALA A 85 3.15 -3.59 -1.15
N ASN A 86 3.28 -4.41 -0.12
CA ASN A 86 3.46 -3.92 1.24
C ASN A 86 4.81 -3.19 1.40
N SER A 87 5.89 -3.73 0.84
CA SER A 87 7.20 -3.05 0.83
C SER A 87 7.17 -1.75 0.01
N GLY A 88 6.45 -1.75 -1.13
CA GLY A 88 6.30 -0.58 -1.98
C GLY A 88 5.46 0.53 -1.33
N GLY A 89 4.44 0.16 -0.55
CA GLY A 89 3.61 1.10 0.20
C GLY A 89 4.33 1.74 1.38
N ALA A 90 5.27 1.03 2.01
CA ALA A 90 5.90 1.45 3.25
C ALA A 90 6.81 2.69 3.14
N TRP A 91 7.41 2.97 1.98
CA TRP A 91 8.31 4.11 1.80
C TRP A 91 7.64 5.39 1.26
N SER A 92 6.38 5.29 0.87
CA SER A 92 5.62 6.42 0.35
C SER A 92 4.57 6.88 1.36
N PRO A 93 4.35 8.18 1.58
CA PRO A 93 3.34 8.69 2.50
C PRO A 93 1.91 8.39 2.06
N ILE A 94 1.68 7.98 0.80
CA ILE A 94 0.38 7.65 0.22
C ILE A 94 0.26 6.18 -0.22
N GLY A 95 1.30 5.38 -0.03
CA GLY A 95 1.40 4.02 -0.57
C GLY A 95 0.75 2.94 0.30
N ASP A 96 0.41 3.25 1.54
CA ASP A 96 -0.32 2.36 2.47
C ASP A 96 -1.20 3.20 3.38
N VAL A 97 -2.31 2.64 3.86
CA VAL A 97 -3.20 3.32 4.83
C VAL A 97 -2.43 3.69 6.10
N THR A 98 -1.49 2.87 6.52
CA THR A 98 -0.65 3.10 7.70
C THR A 98 0.24 4.34 7.53
N THR A 99 0.92 4.46 6.40
CA THR A 99 1.75 5.64 6.09
C THR A 99 0.89 6.89 5.89
N ILE A 100 -0.29 6.76 5.26
CA ILE A 100 -1.27 7.85 5.14
C ILE A 100 -1.66 8.37 6.52
N MET A 101 -1.96 7.48 7.48
CA MET A 101 -2.35 7.88 8.83
C MET A 101 -1.24 8.66 9.53
N LEU A 102 -0.01 8.15 9.51
CA LEU A 102 1.16 8.81 10.10
C LEU A 102 1.42 10.18 9.44
N TRP A 103 1.34 10.24 8.13
CA TRP A 103 1.57 11.47 7.37
C TRP A 103 0.48 12.53 7.57
N VAL A 104 -0.80 12.15 7.55
CA VAL A 104 -1.92 13.07 7.77
C VAL A 104 -1.88 13.65 9.18
N ARG A 105 -1.50 12.86 10.18
CA ARG A 105 -1.36 13.30 11.57
C ARG A 105 -0.09 14.11 11.86
N GLY A 106 0.86 14.15 10.91
CA GLY A 106 2.12 14.89 11.08
C GLY A 106 3.20 14.15 11.83
N ASN A 107 3.05 12.84 12.06
CA ASN A 107 4.09 12.01 12.64
C ASN A 107 5.31 11.88 11.71
N ILE A 108 5.05 11.80 10.39
CA ILE A 108 6.07 11.75 9.33
C ILE A 108 5.81 12.80 8.27
N SER A 109 6.90 13.27 7.62
CA SER A 109 6.86 14.17 6.46
C SER A 109 7.26 13.43 5.19
N THR A 110 6.82 13.93 4.03
CA THR A 110 7.18 13.35 2.73
C THR A 110 8.69 13.43 2.46
N SER A 111 9.30 14.56 2.80
CA SER A 111 10.72 14.84 2.56
C SER A 111 11.66 13.96 3.36
N SER A 112 11.23 13.48 4.52
CA SER A 112 12.02 12.60 5.37
C SER A 112 11.70 11.12 5.11
N THR A 113 10.44 10.75 4.98
CA THR A 113 10.02 9.35 4.83
C THR A 113 10.60 8.69 3.59
N ILE A 114 10.54 9.37 2.43
CA ILE A 114 10.99 8.79 1.16
C ILE A 114 12.49 8.40 1.20
N PRO A 115 13.43 9.31 1.52
CA PRO A 115 14.85 8.97 1.49
C PRO A 115 15.25 7.94 2.54
N HIS A 116 14.60 7.94 3.74
CA HIS A 116 14.96 6.99 4.80
C HIS A 116 14.38 5.60 4.58
N LEU A 117 13.20 5.47 3.97
CA LEU A 117 12.53 4.17 3.85
C LEU A 117 12.64 3.50 2.48
N ILE A 118 13.03 4.21 1.42
CA ILE A 118 13.10 3.61 0.08
C ILE A 118 14.11 2.45 0.00
N LEU A 119 15.31 2.61 0.56
CA LEU A 119 16.33 1.57 0.53
C LEU A 119 15.97 0.36 1.39
N PRO A 120 15.54 0.49 2.66
CA PRO A 120 14.99 -0.61 3.45
C PRO A 120 13.87 -1.36 2.74
N SER A 121 12.94 -0.63 2.11
CA SER A 121 11.80 -1.20 1.39
C SER A 121 12.22 -1.95 0.11
N ILE A 122 13.20 -1.44 -0.64
CA ILE A 122 13.77 -2.15 -1.79
C ILE A 122 14.38 -3.48 -1.34
N VAL A 123 15.19 -3.46 -0.28
CA VAL A 123 15.86 -4.67 0.22
C VAL A 123 14.85 -5.68 0.72
N SER A 124 13.80 -5.24 1.43
CA SER A 124 12.74 -6.12 1.93
C SER A 124 11.95 -6.83 0.82
N ALA A 125 11.75 -6.18 -0.34
CA ALA A 125 11.12 -6.79 -1.49
C ALA A 125 12.10 -7.65 -2.30
N LEU A 126 13.33 -7.18 -2.49
CA LEU A 126 14.34 -7.81 -3.36
C LEU A 126 14.75 -9.19 -2.86
N ILE A 127 15.00 -9.37 -1.56
CA ILE A 127 15.47 -10.64 -0.99
C ILE A 127 14.47 -11.78 -1.21
N PRO A 128 13.17 -11.64 -0.89
CA PRO A 128 12.18 -12.66 -1.21
C PRO A 128 12.07 -12.96 -2.70
N VAL A 129 12.14 -11.92 -3.55
CA VAL A 129 12.09 -12.09 -5.01
C VAL A 129 13.27 -12.92 -5.51
N LEU A 130 14.49 -12.61 -5.09
CA LEU A 130 15.69 -13.33 -5.49
C LEU A 130 15.65 -14.80 -5.05
N ILE A 131 15.17 -15.07 -3.83
CA ILE A 131 15.02 -16.44 -3.33
C ILE A 131 13.93 -17.17 -4.14
N ALA A 132 12.76 -16.57 -4.35
CA ALA A 132 11.66 -17.18 -5.12
C ALA A 132 12.08 -17.48 -6.56
N MET A 133 12.88 -16.61 -7.20
CA MET A 133 13.40 -16.83 -8.56
C MET A 133 14.27 -18.09 -8.68
N ARG A 134 14.91 -18.57 -7.60
CA ARG A 134 15.71 -19.79 -7.63
C ARG A 134 14.85 -21.03 -7.83
N PHE A 135 13.63 -21.02 -7.31
CA PHE A 135 12.69 -22.16 -7.40
C PHE A 135 11.81 -22.13 -8.67
N LEU A 136 11.73 -20.99 -9.38
CA LEU A 136 10.93 -20.87 -10.60
C LEU A 136 11.75 -21.25 -11.83
N HIS A 137 11.24 -22.21 -12.64
CA HIS A 137 11.88 -22.65 -13.88
C HIS A 137 10.85 -22.72 -15.03
N GLY A 138 11.32 -22.56 -16.26
CA GLY A 138 10.52 -22.74 -17.47
C GLY A 138 9.87 -21.46 -18.01
N ASN A 139 8.99 -21.65 -18.97
CA ASN A 139 8.28 -20.58 -19.67
C ASN A 139 6.87 -20.40 -19.14
N VAL A 140 6.34 -19.22 -19.34
CA VAL A 140 4.96 -18.82 -19.03
C VAL A 140 4.01 -19.55 -19.98
N THR A 141 2.95 -20.13 -19.45
CA THR A 141 1.86 -20.74 -20.23
C THR A 141 0.57 -19.98 -19.97
N PRO A 142 0.12 -19.12 -20.91
CA PRO A 142 -1.14 -18.40 -20.74
C PRO A 142 -2.34 -19.35 -20.70
N PRO A 143 -3.41 -19.00 -19.97
CA PRO A 143 -4.64 -19.78 -19.99
C PRO A 143 -5.40 -19.61 -21.31
N ASN A 144 -5.98 -20.69 -21.83
CA ASN A 144 -6.74 -20.67 -23.10
C ASN A 144 -8.08 -19.88 -23.03
N ALA A 145 -8.56 -19.53 -21.84
CA ALA A 145 -9.92 -19.00 -21.64
C ALA A 145 -10.01 -17.49 -21.37
N PHE A 146 -8.89 -16.77 -21.23
CA PHE A 146 -8.93 -15.38 -20.73
C PHE A 146 -9.22 -14.31 -21.79
N SER A 147 -9.07 -14.65 -23.09
CA SER A 147 -9.35 -13.72 -24.20
C SER A 147 -10.83 -13.35 -24.36
N GLN A 148 -11.74 -14.05 -23.70
CA GLN A 148 -13.19 -13.84 -23.85
C GLN A 148 -13.77 -12.81 -22.87
N MET A 149 -13.28 -12.71 -21.63
CA MET A 149 -13.85 -11.78 -20.63
C MET A 149 -13.56 -10.30 -20.89
N GLU A 150 -12.44 -9.97 -21.56
CA GLU A 150 -12.16 -8.58 -21.98
C GLU A 150 -12.97 -8.15 -23.21
N ALA A 151 -13.41 -9.12 -23.99
CA ALA A 151 -14.21 -8.86 -25.18
C ALA A 151 -15.60 -8.29 -24.86
N ASP A 152 -16.11 -8.43 -23.65
CA ASP A 152 -17.48 -8.09 -23.29
C ASP A 152 -17.68 -6.68 -22.72
N ASN A 153 -16.60 -5.93 -22.41
CA ASN A 153 -16.76 -4.56 -21.89
C ASN A 153 -16.84 -3.55 -23.05
N GLU A 154 -18.06 -3.22 -23.45
CA GLU A 154 -18.35 -2.34 -24.58
C GLU A 154 -17.78 -0.91 -24.42
N LEU A 155 -17.71 -0.37 -23.19
CA LEU A 155 -17.09 0.92 -22.93
C LEU A 155 -15.61 0.89 -23.31
N LEU A 156 -14.88 -0.14 -22.87
CA LEU A 156 -13.45 -0.27 -23.11
C LEU A 156 -13.10 -0.43 -24.60
N LYS A 157 -14.03 -0.97 -25.40
CA LYS A 157 -13.89 -1.04 -26.86
C LYS A 157 -14.06 0.33 -27.53
N LYS A 158 -14.92 1.20 -26.96
CA LYS A 158 -15.17 2.56 -27.49
C LYS A 158 -14.05 3.54 -27.11
N LEU A 159 -13.22 3.23 -26.11
CA LEU A 159 -12.09 4.04 -25.67
C LEU A 159 -10.80 3.66 -26.42
N LYS A 160 -10.11 4.67 -26.97
CA LYS A 160 -8.80 4.50 -27.60
C LYS A 160 -7.71 4.29 -26.54
N ASP A 161 -6.64 3.56 -26.86
CA ASP A 161 -5.53 3.31 -25.92
C ASP A 161 -4.86 4.61 -25.42
N LYS A 162 -4.80 5.66 -26.28
CA LYS A 162 -4.32 6.99 -25.87
C LYS A 162 -5.20 7.62 -24.78
N GLU A 163 -6.52 7.39 -24.81
CA GLU A 163 -7.45 7.94 -23.83
C GLU A 163 -7.35 7.19 -22.50
N LYS A 164 -7.23 5.86 -22.55
CA LYS A 164 -6.97 5.02 -21.38
C LYS A 164 -5.67 5.43 -20.70
N LEU A 165 -4.61 5.65 -21.49
CA LEU A 165 -3.33 6.13 -21.01
C LEU A 165 -3.43 7.55 -20.40
N SER A 166 -4.19 8.45 -21.02
CA SER A 166 -4.40 9.81 -20.49
C SER A 166 -5.10 9.78 -19.14
N ILE A 167 -6.13 8.93 -18.96
CA ILE A 167 -6.83 8.76 -17.68
C ILE A 167 -5.88 8.23 -16.62
N LEU A 168 -5.04 7.23 -16.95
CA LEU A 168 -4.01 6.72 -16.06
C LEU A 168 -3.03 7.83 -15.64
N ILE A 169 -2.49 8.56 -16.60
CA ILE A 169 -1.51 9.64 -16.34
C ILE A 169 -2.13 10.74 -15.48
N ILE A 170 -3.31 11.23 -15.82
CA ILE A 170 -3.99 12.28 -15.05
C ILE A 170 -4.28 11.78 -13.62
N GLY A 171 -4.82 10.58 -13.46
CA GLY A 171 -5.11 10.03 -12.15
C GLY A 171 -3.87 9.84 -11.28
N VAL A 172 -2.79 9.31 -11.84
CA VAL A 172 -1.50 9.17 -11.15
C VAL A 172 -0.92 10.54 -10.77
N LEU A 173 -0.97 11.51 -11.70
CA LEU A 173 -0.52 12.89 -11.40
C LEU A 173 -1.36 13.55 -10.31
N CYS A 174 -2.69 13.32 -10.27
CA CYS A 174 -3.55 13.81 -9.20
C CYS A 174 -3.15 13.22 -7.83
N LEU A 175 -2.84 11.93 -7.77
CA LEU A 175 -2.35 11.29 -6.53
C LEU A 175 -0.98 11.85 -6.10
N LEU A 176 -0.03 11.94 -7.02
CA LEU A 176 1.31 12.48 -6.76
C LEU A 176 1.29 13.97 -6.41
N PHE A 177 0.28 14.71 -6.87
CA PHE A 177 0.12 16.12 -6.56
C PHE A 177 -0.28 16.34 -5.08
N VAL A 178 -0.91 15.39 -4.41
CA VAL A 178 -1.41 15.58 -3.04
C VAL A 178 -0.31 15.91 -2.03
N PRO A 179 0.85 15.22 -1.98
CA PRO A 179 1.98 15.61 -1.14
C PRO A 179 2.49 17.03 -1.43
N VAL A 180 2.58 17.39 -2.72
CA VAL A 180 2.99 18.73 -3.14
C VAL A 180 1.98 19.78 -2.66
N PHE A 181 0.68 19.51 -2.86
CA PHE A 181 -0.41 20.38 -2.38
C PHE A 181 -0.32 20.62 -0.88
N LYS A 182 -0.15 19.57 -0.06
CA LYS A 182 0.00 19.69 1.40
C LYS A 182 1.21 20.56 1.76
N THR A 183 2.34 20.36 1.09
CA THR A 183 3.58 21.09 1.39
C THR A 183 3.48 22.57 1.01
N VAL A 184 2.84 22.89 -0.11
CA VAL A 184 2.75 24.28 -0.61
C VAL A 184 1.65 25.06 0.10
N THR A 185 0.48 24.44 0.32
CA THR A 185 -0.69 25.15 0.87
C THR A 185 -0.83 25.02 2.38
N HIS A 186 -0.15 24.07 3.01
CA HIS A 186 -0.33 23.67 4.41
C HIS A 186 -1.76 23.24 4.76
N LEU A 187 -2.62 23.01 3.74
CA LEU A 187 -3.99 22.54 3.92
C LEU A 187 -4.04 21.01 4.09
N PRO A 188 -5.13 20.49 4.69
CA PRO A 188 -5.30 19.05 4.86
C PRO A 188 -5.25 18.29 3.51
N PRO A 189 -4.58 17.13 3.43
CA PRO A 189 -4.39 16.37 2.20
C PRO A 189 -5.69 15.96 1.50
N PHE A 190 -6.79 15.80 2.26
CA PHE A 190 -8.07 15.42 1.67
C PHE A 190 -8.60 16.47 0.68
N MET A 191 -8.25 17.75 0.84
CA MET A 191 -8.62 18.80 -0.13
C MET A 191 -7.90 18.61 -1.46
N GLY A 192 -6.61 18.24 -1.43
CA GLY A 192 -5.80 17.95 -2.61
C GLY A 192 -6.35 16.77 -3.40
N ILE A 193 -6.69 15.66 -2.72
CA ILE A 193 -7.23 14.49 -3.40
C ILE A 193 -8.62 14.75 -3.98
N LEU A 194 -9.51 15.48 -3.28
CA LEU A 194 -10.83 15.83 -3.79
C LEU A 194 -10.74 16.74 -5.02
N MET A 195 -9.76 17.67 -5.05
CA MET A 195 -9.46 18.46 -6.25
C MET A 195 -9.02 17.54 -7.40
N GLY A 196 -8.14 16.56 -7.13
CA GLY A 196 -7.72 15.55 -8.11
C GLY A 196 -8.90 14.75 -8.66
N VAL A 197 -9.79 14.27 -7.79
CA VAL A 197 -11.05 13.62 -8.20
C VAL A 197 -11.87 14.51 -9.13
N GLY A 198 -12.02 15.79 -8.79
CA GLY A 198 -12.74 16.77 -9.62
C GLY A 198 -12.13 16.95 -11.00
N ILE A 199 -10.80 17.05 -11.10
CA ILE A 199 -10.07 17.13 -12.37
C ILE A 199 -10.29 15.88 -13.21
N LEU A 200 -10.13 14.69 -12.61
CA LEU A 200 -10.28 13.42 -13.32
C LEU A 200 -11.74 13.21 -13.76
N TRP A 201 -12.70 13.55 -12.90
CA TRP A 201 -14.12 13.52 -13.24
C TRP A 201 -14.44 14.45 -14.40
N PHE A 202 -14.01 15.72 -14.35
CA PHE A 202 -14.20 16.67 -15.44
C PHE A 202 -13.62 16.15 -16.77
N TYR A 203 -12.42 15.56 -16.72
CA TYR A 203 -11.79 14.97 -17.90
C TYR A 203 -12.62 13.81 -18.48
N THR A 204 -13.12 12.91 -17.65
CA THR A 204 -13.95 11.78 -18.10
C THR A 204 -15.29 12.23 -18.68
N GLU A 205 -15.95 13.22 -18.09
CA GLU A 205 -17.19 13.82 -18.64
C GLU A 205 -16.94 14.50 -19.99
N MET A 206 -15.83 15.24 -20.12
CA MET A 206 -15.43 15.85 -21.40
C MET A 206 -15.17 14.78 -22.48
N LEU A 207 -14.60 13.65 -22.10
CA LEU A 207 -14.39 12.52 -22.99
C LEU A 207 -15.73 11.94 -23.46
N TYR A 208 -16.69 11.76 -22.57
CA TYR A 208 -18.03 11.29 -22.89
C TYR A 208 -18.83 12.26 -23.77
N ALA A 209 -18.66 13.55 -23.58
CA ALA A 209 -19.31 14.57 -24.43
C ALA A 209 -18.83 14.56 -25.88
N ARG A 210 -17.59 14.10 -26.11
CA ARG A 210 -16.96 14.05 -27.46
C ARG A 210 -17.23 12.75 -28.22
N LYS A 211 -17.88 11.76 -27.60
CA LYS A 211 -18.07 10.42 -28.17
C LYS A 211 -19.51 9.99 -28.12
N PRO A 212 -19.98 9.26 -29.16
CA PRO A 212 -21.30 8.61 -29.16
C PRO A 212 -21.25 7.36 -28.28
N ILE A 213 -21.26 7.57 -26.97
CA ILE A 213 -21.31 6.47 -25.98
C ILE A 213 -22.69 6.52 -25.34
N ASP A 214 -23.37 5.38 -25.32
CA ASP A 214 -24.70 5.23 -24.74
C ASP A 214 -24.66 5.56 -23.24
N GLU A 215 -25.69 6.22 -22.71
CA GLU A 215 -25.72 6.67 -21.30
C GLU A 215 -25.56 5.51 -20.32
N ASP A 216 -26.08 4.33 -20.64
CA ASP A 216 -25.97 3.15 -19.78
C ASP A 216 -24.54 2.64 -19.64
N LEU A 217 -23.73 2.85 -20.67
CA LEU A 217 -22.31 2.45 -20.70
C LEU A 217 -21.39 3.46 -20.03
N LYS A 218 -21.81 4.72 -19.85
CA LYS A 218 -21.01 5.77 -19.21
C LYS A 218 -20.79 5.43 -17.74
N LEU A 219 -19.53 5.26 -17.36
CA LEU A 219 -19.10 5.09 -15.95
C LEU A 219 -18.85 6.45 -15.31
N ARG A 220 -19.95 7.21 -15.13
CA ARG A 220 -19.91 8.50 -14.43
C ARG A 220 -19.51 8.32 -12.97
N LEU A 221 -19.03 9.40 -12.34
CA LEU A 221 -18.59 9.41 -10.94
C LEU A 221 -19.62 8.74 -9.99
N SER A 222 -20.92 9.00 -10.18
CA SER A 222 -21.98 8.35 -9.38
C SER A 222 -21.94 6.82 -9.44
N LYS A 223 -21.76 6.24 -10.64
CA LYS A 223 -21.65 4.79 -10.80
C LYS A 223 -20.34 4.25 -10.24
N VAL A 224 -19.25 5.00 -10.35
CA VAL A 224 -17.92 4.64 -9.81
C VAL A 224 -17.94 4.62 -8.29
N VAL A 225 -18.57 5.62 -7.65
CA VAL A 225 -18.71 5.66 -6.18
C VAL A 225 -19.44 4.41 -5.63
N HIS A 226 -20.42 3.86 -6.37
CA HIS A 226 -21.09 2.62 -5.96
C HIS A 226 -20.20 1.36 -6.03
N ARG A 227 -19.05 1.43 -6.70
CA ARG A 227 -18.09 0.32 -6.78
C ARG A 227 -17.09 0.32 -5.63
N ILE A 228 -17.01 1.43 -4.87
CA ILE A 228 -16.13 1.51 -3.72
C ILE A 228 -16.58 0.52 -2.67
N ASP A 229 -15.61 -0.18 -2.10
CA ASP A 229 -15.86 -1.11 -1.00
C ASP A 229 -16.24 -0.36 0.28
N GLY A 230 -17.54 -0.17 0.48
CA GLY A 230 -18.09 0.44 1.69
C GLY A 230 -17.77 -0.36 2.95
N ALA A 231 -17.60 -1.68 2.86
CA ALA A 231 -17.24 -2.51 4.01
C ALA A 231 -15.84 -2.16 4.52
N THR A 232 -14.88 -1.98 3.61
CA THR A 232 -13.53 -1.51 3.97
C THR A 232 -13.56 -0.13 4.62
N LEU A 233 -14.36 0.82 4.13
CA LEU A 233 -14.48 2.15 4.74
C LEU A 233 -15.07 2.08 6.16
N LEU A 234 -16.12 1.28 6.36
CA LEU A 234 -16.74 1.08 7.67
C LEU A 234 -15.80 0.35 8.64
N PHE A 235 -15.01 -0.61 8.14
CA PHE A 235 -13.97 -1.28 8.91
C PHE A 235 -12.92 -0.27 9.42
N PHE A 236 -12.39 0.60 8.56
CA PHE A 236 -11.46 1.64 8.99
C PHE A 236 -12.08 2.63 9.97
N LEU A 237 -13.33 3.04 9.74
CA LEU A 237 -14.05 3.88 10.70
C LEU A 237 -14.15 3.21 12.05
N GLY A 238 -14.56 1.93 12.09
CA GLY A 238 -14.68 1.16 13.32
C GLY A 238 -13.36 1.05 14.10
N ILE A 239 -12.27 0.76 13.38
CA ILE A 239 -10.92 0.72 13.97
C ILE A 239 -10.53 2.07 14.58
N LEU A 240 -10.69 3.17 13.82
CA LEU A 240 -10.32 4.49 14.31
C LEU A 240 -11.12 4.90 15.55
N LEU A 241 -12.42 4.57 15.60
CA LEU A 241 -13.27 4.83 16.76
C LEU A 241 -12.88 3.95 17.96
N ALA A 242 -12.60 2.66 17.74
CA ALA A 242 -12.19 1.74 18.81
C ALA A 242 -10.87 2.18 19.44
N VAL A 243 -9.88 2.53 18.61
CA VAL A 243 -8.57 3.02 19.09
C VAL A 243 -8.71 4.35 19.82
N ASP A 244 -9.58 5.27 19.36
CA ASP A 244 -9.83 6.53 20.05
C ASP A 244 -10.49 6.32 21.43
N ALA A 245 -11.41 5.37 21.52
CA ALA A 245 -12.01 4.96 22.80
C ALA A 245 -10.96 4.39 23.79
N LEU A 246 -10.05 3.52 23.30
CA LEU A 246 -8.95 2.99 24.11
C LEU A 246 -7.96 4.09 24.55
N ARG A 247 -7.71 5.06 23.70
CA ARG A 247 -6.89 6.24 24.04
C ARG A 247 -7.56 7.07 25.13
N CYS A 248 -8.84 7.39 24.98
CA CYS A 248 -9.59 8.17 25.97
C CYS A 248 -9.73 7.45 27.33
N SER A 249 -9.74 6.12 27.36
CA SER A 249 -9.78 5.33 28.60
C SER A 249 -8.43 5.24 29.32
N GLY A 250 -7.33 5.71 28.72
CA GLY A 250 -5.98 5.62 29.29
C GLY A 250 -5.25 4.30 29.05
N VAL A 251 -5.95 3.25 28.60
CA VAL A 251 -5.37 1.91 28.40
C VAL A 251 -4.15 1.93 27.45
N LEU A 252 -4.18 2.74 26.40
CA LEU A 252 -3.05 2.84 25.47
C LEU A 252 -1.83 3.50 26.13
N SER A 253 -2.03 4.49 27.00
CA SER A 253 -0.93 5.13 27.73
C SER A 253 -0.30 4.17 28.74
N ASP A 254 -1.11 3.40 29.47
CA ASP A 254 -0.61 2.41 30.41
C ASP A 254 0.18 1.31 29.69
N PHE A 255 -0.28 0.89 28.53
CA PHE A 255 0.43 -0.09 27.70
C PHE A 255 1.73 0.47 27.12
N ALA A 256 1.77 1.75 26.74
CA ALA A 256 2.99 2.42 26.30
C ALA A 256 4.05 2.46 27.42
N PHE A 257 3.66 2.87 28.65
CA PHE A 257 4.55 2.86 29.81
C PHE A 257 5.10 1.47 30.11
N TRP A 258 4.23 0.45 30.10
CA TRP A 258 4.68 -0.93 30.30
C TRP A 258 5.67 -1.39 29.23
N LEU A 259 5.44 -1.02 27.97
CA LEU A 259 6.29 -1.40 26.85
C LEU A 259 7.65 -0.70 26.93
N ASP A 260 7.66 0.59 27.28
CA ASP A 260 8.88 1.38 27.45
C ASP A 260 9.73 0.88 28.64
N ASP A 261 9.08 0.56 29.77
CA ASP A 261 9.76 0.04 30.96
C ASP A 261 10.34 -1.37 30.71
N THR A 262 9.61 -2.21 29.96
CA THR A 262 10.01 -3.61 29.73
C THR A 262 11.03 -3.76 28.62
N VAL A 263 10.88 -3.01 27.52
CA VAL A 263 11.72 -3.15 26.31
C VAL A 263 12.76 -2.03 26.22
N GLY A 264 12.38 -0.78 26.51
CA GLY A 264 13.26 0.40 26.61
C GLY A 264 14.07 0.72 25.34
N ASN A 265 13.74 0.11 24.19
CA ASN A 265 14.46 0.29 22.93
C ASN A 265 13.49 0.47 21.77
N VAL A 266 13.55 1.65 21.14
CA VAL A 266 12.66 2.06 20.05
C VAL A 266 12.69 1.08 18.86
N TYR A 267 13.85 0.56 18.51
CA TYR A 267 13.97 -0.41 17.40
C TYR A 267 13.31 -1.75 17.75
N ALA A 268 13.53 -2.24 18.97
CA ALA A 268 12.94 -3.50 19.42
C ALA A 268 11.40 -3.38 19.53
N VAL A 269 10.87 -2.28 20.05
CA VAL A 269 9.42 -2.00 20.09
C VAL A 269 8.83 -2.06 18.70
N ASN A 270 9.42 -1.36 17.74
CA ASN A 270 8.93 -1.35 16.37
C ASN A 270 9.02 -2.71 15.67
N LEU A 271 10.09 -3.48 15.90
CA LEU A 271 10.22 -4.84 15.38
C LEU A 271 9.13 -5.77 15.94
N ILE A 272 8.79 -5.64 17.23
CA ILE A 272 7.70 -6.40 17.87
C ILE A 272 6.36 -5.99 17.25
N ILE A 273 6.08 -4.68 17.10
CA ILE A 273 4.86 -4.18 16.47
C ILE A 273 4.75 -4.72 15.04
N GLY A 274 5.84 -4.72 14.28
CA GLY A 274 5.86 -5.27 12.92
C GLY A 274 5.65 -6.79 12.89
N ALA A 275 6.16 -7.54 13.85
CA ALA A 275 5.87 -8.96 13.97
C ALA A 275 4.39 -9.20 14.31
N LEU A 276 3.80 -8.41 15.21
CA LEU A 276 2.38 -8.45 15.52
C LEU A 276 1.52 -8.06 14.31
N SER A 277 2.00 -7.18 13.43
CA SER A 277 1.33 -6.82 12.16
C SER A 277 1.14 -8.01 11.22
N SER A 278 1.85 -9.10 11.40
CA SER A 278 1.60 -10.33 10.65
C SER A 278 0.30 -11.06 11.07
N ILE A 279 -0.15 -10.86 12.29
CA ILE A 279 -1.32 -11.54 12.88
C ILE A 279 -2.52 -10.61 12.91
N VAL A 280 -2.29 -9.36 13.30
CA VAL A 280 -3.28 -8.29 13.38
C VAL A 280 -3.02 -7.34 12.22
N ASP A 281 -4.06 -6.93 11.50
CA ASP A 281 -3.93 -5.96 10.40
C ASP A 281 -3.06 -4.75 10.82
N ASN A 282 -2.20 -4.28 9.92
CA ASN A 282 -1.26 -3.19 10.13
C ASN A 282 -1.95 -1.87 10.57
N VAL A 283 -3.16 -1.60 10.09
CA VAL A 283 -3.89 -0.35 10.37
C VAL A 283 -4.26 -0.19 11.84
N PRO A 284 -4.87 -1.18 12.54
CA PRO A 284 -5.12 -1.09 13.97
C PRO A 284 -3.86 -0.87 14.80
N LEU A 285 -2.75 -1.51 14.43
CA LEU A 285 -1.50 -1.40 15.17
C LEU A 285 -0.88 -0.01 15.07
N VAL A 286 -0.86 0.56 13.87
CA VAL A 286 -0.37 1.94 13.68
C VAL A 286 -1.30 2.95 14.34
N ALA A 287 -2.63 2.75 14.27
CA ALA A 287 -3.58 3.58 14.99
C ALA A 287 -3.36 3.53 16.50
N GLY A 288 -3.12 2.32 17.04
CA GLY A 288 -2.76 2.08 18.44
C GLY A 288 -1.48 2.82 18.83
N ALA A 289 -0.41 2.66 18.06
CA ALA A 289 0.87 3.33 18.31
C ALA A 289 0.74 4.87 18.31
N ILE A 290 -0.05 5.43 17.38
CA ILE A 290 -0.35 6.88 17.37
C ILE A 290 -1.15 7.28 18.63
N GLY A 291 -2.00 6.40 19.14
CA GLY A 291 -2.76 6.64 20.37
C GLY A 291 -1.93 6.51 21.65
N MET A 292 -0.91 5.65 21.61
CA MET A 292 0.01 5.38 22.73
C MET A 292 1.04 6.51 22.91
N TYR A 293 1.63 6.99 21.82
CA TYR A 293 2.71 7.94 21.85
C TYR A 293 2.29 9.27 21.22
N PRO A 294 2.39 10.40 21.95
CA PRO A 294 2.23 11.73 21.35
C PRO A 294 3.46 12.08 20.51
N VAL A 295 3.28 12.91 19.49
CA VAL A 295 4.43 13.53 18.81
C VAL A 295 5.11 14.48 19.77
N ALA A 296 6.38 14.23 20.10
CA ALA A 296 7.16 15.04 21.01
C ALA A 296 7.49 16.40 20.38
N THR A 297 7.46 17.44 21.19
CA THR A 297 7.89 18.80 20.82
C THR A 297 9.26 19.10 21.41
N ASP A 298 9.98 20.09 20.86
CA ASP A 298 11.29 20.53 21.41
C ASP A 298 11.21 20.86 22.91
N ALA A 299 10.11 21.48 23.36
CA ALA A 299 9.88 21.79 24.75
C ALA A 299 9.75 20.54 25.64
N MET A 300 9.07 19.51 25.14
CA MET A 300 8.93 18.22 25.84
C MET A 300 10.28 17.50 25.93
N VAL A 301 11.04 17.48 24.83
CA VAL A 301 12.37 16.87 24.79
C VAL A 301 13.32 17.57 25.76
N ALA A 302 13.33 18.91 25.79
CA ALA A 302 14.18 19.68 26.70
C ALA A 302 13.83 19.48 28.19
N ALA A 303 12.58 19.15 28.51
CA ALA A 303 12.10 18.93 29.87
C ALA A 303 12.16 17.45 30.31
N ALA A 304 12.51 16.53 29.42
CA ALA A 304 12.48 15.10 29.67
C ALA A 304 13.65 14.63 30.56
N THR A 305 13.42 13.55 31.29
CA THR A 305 14.48 12.86 32.06
C THR A 305 15.48 12.18 31.11
N ASP A 306 15.02 11.66 29.98
CA ASP A 306 15.86 11.15 28.91
C ASP A 306 15.49 11.85 27.58
N PRO A 307 16.16 13.00 27.27
CA PRO A 307 15.93 13.73 26.05
C PRO A 307 16.24 12.92 24.78
N ALA A 308 17.26 12.05 24.81
CA ALA A 308 17.67 11.26 23.66
C ALA A 308 16.64 10.20 23.30
N TYR A 309 16.03 9.55 24.29
CA TYR A 309 14.93 8.62 24.05
C TYR A 309 13.69 9.34 23.52
N LEU A 310 13.27 10.43 24.13
CA LEU A 310 12.06 11.16 23.73
C LEU A 310 12.19 11.82 22.36
N ALA A 311 13.39 12.20 21.93
CA ALA A 311 13.64 12.74 20.59
C ALA A 311 13.24 11.77 19.47
N ASN A 312 13.26 10.45 19.70
CA ASN A 312 12.80 9.47 18.73
C ASN A 312 11.30 9.59 18.38
N PHE A 313 10.52 10.24 19.24
CA PHE A 313 9.08 10.45 19.06
C PHE A 313 8.72 11.82 18.47
N MET A 314 9.70 12.65 18.13
CA MET A 314 9.46 13.89 17.38
C MET A 314 8.93 13.58 15.97
N GLN A 315 8.38 14.61 15.29
CA GLN A 315 8.06 14.48 13.88
C GLN A 315 9.29 14.00 13.09
N ASP A 316 9.11 13.01 12.22
CA ASP A 316 10.19 12.37 11.47
C ASP A 316 11.22 11.61 12.34
N GLY A 317 10.95 11.44 13.62
CA GLY A 317 11.80 10.67 14.52
C GLY A 317 11.84 9.18 14.16
N VAL A 318 12.86 8.51 14.66
CA VAL A 318 13.15 7.09 14.36
C VAL A 318 11.95 6.18 14.63
N PHE A 319 11.20 6.45 15.72
CA PHE A 319 10.02 5.65 16.07
C PHE A 319 9.00 5.63 14.94
N TRP A 320 8.62 6.80 14.41
CA TRP A 320 7.55 6.91 13.42
C TRP A 320 7.94 6.39 12.05
N GLN A 321 9.16 6.68 11.62
CA GLN A 321 9.67 6.18 10.35
C GLN A 321 9.81 4.65 10.38
N PHE A 322 10.41 4.13 11.45
CA PHE A 322 10.61 2.69 11.57
C PHE A 322 9.30 1.95 11.80
N LEU A 323 8.33 2.57 12.49
CA LEU A 323 6.96 2.05 12.59
C LEU A 323 6.30 1.91 11.22
N ALA A 324 6.40 2.92 10.35
CA ALA A 324 5.86 2.87 9.00
C ALA A 324 6.42 1.67 8.21
N TYR A 325 7.74 1.46 8.30
CA TYR A 325 8.40 0.30 7.70
C TYR A 325 7.93 -1.02 8.34
N CYS A 326 8.05 -1.13 9.66
CA CYS A 326 7.79 -2.39 10.37
C CYS A 326 6.34 -2.84 10.24
N ALA A 327 5.38 -1.93 10.42
CA ALA A 327 3.96 -2.25 10.31
C ALA A 327 3.56 -2.58 8.87
N GLY A 328 4.02 -1.79 7.89
CA GLY A 328 3.70 -1.99 6.49
C GLY A 328 4.26 -3.31 5.94
N VAL A 329 5.59 -3.51 6.08
CA VAL A 329 6.26 -4.72 5.55
C VAL A 329 5.91 -5.95 6.37
N GLY A 330 5.78 -5.82 7.71
CA GLY A 330 5.47 -6.91 8.64
C GLY A 330 4.18 -7.65 8.30
N GLY A 331 3.17 -6.95 7.79
CA GLY A 331 1.91 -7.53 7.32
C GLY A 331 2.06 -8.59 6.22
N SER A 332 3.24 -8.71 5.58
CA SER A 332 3.53 -9.73 4.58
C SER A 332 3.96 -11.08 5.17
N MET A 333 4.36 -11.15 6.44
CA MET A 333 4.89 -12.39 7.03
C MET A 333 3.84 -13.49 7.13
N LEU A 334 2.59 -13.11 7.40
CA LEU A 334 1.43 -14.01 7.24
C LEU A 334 0.46 -13.38 6.23
N ILE A 335 -0.24 -14.23 5.47
CA ILE A 335 -1.13 -13.76 4.40
C ILE A 335 -2.33 -12.93 4.92
N ILE A 336 -2.66 -13.07 6.20
CA ILE A 336 -3.75 -12.36 6.87
C ILE A 336 -3.33 -11.03 7.50
N GLY A 337 -2.03 -10.72 7.54
CA GLY A 337 -1.50 -9.56 8.24
C GLY A 337 -1.66 -8.22 7.51
N SER A 338 -2.22 -8.22 6.30
CA SER A 338 -2.52 -7.00 5.55
C SER A 338 -3.74 -7.16 4.67
N ALA A 339 -4.46 -6.07 4.41
CA ALA A 339 -5.60 -6.07 3.50
C ALA A 339 -5.23 -6.62 2.11
N ALA A 340 -4.05 -6.28 1.59
CA ALA A 340 -3.51 -6.84 0.34
C ALA A 340 -3.40 -8.36 0.39
N GLY A 341 -2.88 -8.91 1.50
CA GLY A 341 -2.77 -10.36 1.70
C GLY A 341 -4.12 -11.07 1.72
N VAL A 342 -5.07 -10.54 2.48
CA VAL A 342 -6.42 -11.11 2.61
C VAL A 342 -7.14 -11.14 1.25
N VAL A 343 -7.06 -10.06 0.48
CA VAL A 343 -7.70 -9.98 -0.84
C VAL A 343 -7.04 -10.94 -1.84
N VAL A 344 -5.71 -10.99 -1.90
CA VAL A 344 -5.00 -11.94 -2.77
C VAL A 344 -5.32 -13.38 -2.39
N MET A 345 -5.37 -13.68 -1.08
CA MET A 345 -5.79 -14.99 -0.58
C MET A 345 -7.19 -15.36 -1.07
N GLY A 346 -8.14 -14.44 -0.98
CA GLY A 346 -9.51 -14.66 -1.45
C GLY A 346 -9.60 -14.83 -2.96
N LEU A 347 -8.97 -13.95 -3.73
CA LEU A 347 -8.99 -13.96 -5.19
C LEU A 347 -8.36 -15.23 -5.77
N GLU A 348 -7.17 -15.62 -5.30
CA GLU A 348 -6.44 -16.79 -5.81
C GLU A 348 -6.70 -18.06 -5.01
N ARG A 349 -7.52 -18.00 -3.97
CA ARG A 349 -7.81 -19.11 -3.04
C ARG A 349 -6.51 -19.74 -2.49
N ILE A 350 -5.56 -18.88 -2.11
CA ILE A 350 -4.30 -19.33 -1.53
C ILE A 350 -4.58 -19.97 -0.17
N ASN A 351 -4.09 -21.18 0.03
CA ASN A 351 -4.23 -21.86 1.30
C ASN A 351 -3.29 -21.22 2.35
N PHE A 352 -3.81 -20.86 3.52
CA PHE A 352 -3.05 -20.25 4.61
C PHE A 352 -1.83 -21.10 5.04
N ILE A 353 -2.02 -22.41 5.22
CA ILE A 353 -0.93 -23.32 5.64
C ILE A 353 0.15 -23.42 4.56
N TRP A 354 -0.26 -23.37 3.27
CA TRP A 354 0.70 -23.36 2.18
C TRP A 354 1.55 -22.08 2.21
N TYR A 355 0.93 -20.92 2.41
CA TYR A 355 1.63 -19.64 2.52
C TYR A 355 2.59 -19.65 3.71
N LEU A 356 2.12 -20.09 4.88
CA LEU A 356 2.93 -20.22 6.10
C LEU A 356 4.19 -21.06 5.88
N LYS A 357 4.05 -22.20 5.19
CA LYS A 357 5.18 -23.13 4.96
C LYS A 357 6.16 -22.68 3.87
N ASN A 358 5.67 -21.97 2.83
CA ASN A 358 6.48 -21.68 1.63
C ASN A 358 6.91 -20.24 1.51
N ILE A 359 6.15 -19.30 2.08
CA ILE A 359 6.34 -17.87 1.86
C ILE A 359 6.71 -17.12 3.13
N SER A 360 6.15 -17.46 4.29
CA SER A 360 6.33 -16.69 5.53
C SER A 360 7.80 -16.51 5.92
N LEU A 361 8.65 -17.53 5.74
CA LEU A 361 10.09 -17.39 5.99
C LEU A 361 10.78 -16.47 4.98
N LEU A 362 10.32 -16.44 3.73
CA LEU A 362 10.84 -15.51 2.72
C LEU A 362 10.45 -14.07 3.09
N ALA A 363 9.22 -13.87 3.48
CA ALA A 363 8.71 -12.56 3.91
C ALA A 363 9.44 -12.08 5.17
N LEU A 364 9.64 -12.97 6.16
CA LEU A 364 10.42 -12.68 7.36
C LEU A 364 11.87 -12.30 7.03
N ALA A 365 12.53 -13.03 6.11
CA ALA A 365 13.88 -12.71 5.67
C ALA A 365 13.94 -11.31 5.02
N GLY A 366 12.96 -10.98 4.18
CA GLY A 366 12.81 -9.64 3.61
C GLY A 366 12.62 -8.56 4.67
N TYR A 367 11.67 -8.78 5.59
CA TYR A 367 11.37 -7.89 6.70
C TYR A 367 12.62 -7.58 7.56
N LEU A 368 13.31 -8.62 8.03
CA LEU A 368 14.50 -8.45 8.86
C LEU A 368 15.65 -7.79 8.10
N SER A 369 15.83 -8.14 6.83
CA SER A 369 16.91 -7.54 6.02
C SER A 369 16.71 -6.04 5.80
N GLY A 370 15.50 -5.60 5.48
CA GLY A 370 15.21 -4.17 5.36
C GLY A 370 15.27 -3.44 6.71
N ALA A 371 14.84 -4.09 7.81
CA ALA A 371 14.99 -3.54 9.15
C ALA A 371 16.47 -3.31 9.51
N VAL A 372 17.35 -4.27 9.21
CA VAL A 372 18.80 -4.11 9.40
C VAL A 372 19.34 -2.95 8.56
N VAL A 373 18.91 -2.81 7.31
CA VAL A 373 19.33 -1.68 6.47
C VAL A 373 18.89 -0.35 7.08
N TYR A 374 17.64 -0.25 7.57
CA TYR A 374 17.16 0.97 8.24
C TYR A 374 17.99 1.32 9.47
N ILE A 375 18.25 0.32 10.33
CA ILE A 375 19.06 0.52 11.55
C ILE A 375 20.48 0.97 11.18
N LEU A 376 21.11 0.32 10.19
CA LEU A 376 22.45 0.71 9.74
C LEU A 376 22.50 2.12 9.15
N GLN A 377 21.47 2.53 8.37
CA GLN A 377 21.37 3.90 7.86
C GLN A 377 21.35 4.92 9.01
N ASN A 378 20.57 4.67 10.07
CA ASN A 378 20.47 5.59 11.22
C ASN A 378 21.71 5.57 12.15
N LEU A 379 22.58 4.57 12.03
CA LEU A 379 23.86 4.54 12.77
C LEU A 379 24.98 5.26 12.03
N ILE A 380 24.85 5.42 10.71
CA ILE A 380 25.91 6.00 9.83
C ILE A 380 25.60 7.48 9.55
N LEU A 381 24.33 7.86 9.47
CA LEU A 381 23.87 9.24 9.24
C LEU A 381 23.70 9.99 10.57
#